data_9d280bc999e3cff0c710a924a43582b6
#
_entry.id   9d280bc999e3cff0c710a924a43582b6
#
_cell.length_a   1.000
_cell.length_b   1.000
_cell.length_c   1.000
_cell.angle_alpha   90.00
_cell.angle_beta   90.00
_cell.angle_gamma   90.00
#
_symmetry.space_group_name_H-M   'P 1'
#
loop_
_entity.id
_entity.type
_entity.pdbx_description
1 polymer ?
#
loop_
_entity_poly.entity_id
_entity_poly.type
_entity_poly.pdbx_seq_one_letter_code
_entity_poly.pdbx_strand_id
1 'polypeptide(L)'
;MKTQPISLEKGEATGYCIDLGNAPLLIIQAKKGYIMCGYLNMNAANKLGDIAGKVTGVKTFDDMLNADVVDLSENAKLAGLTQGMNVKDFLNALL
;
A
#
# COMPACT_ATOMS: atom_id res chain seq x y z
N MET A 1 6.40 13.59 10.44
CA MET A 1 5.51 12.69 9.67
C MET A 1 4.40 13.50 9.03
N LYS A 2 4.07 13.17 7.80
CA LYS A 2 2.98 13.82 7.07
C LYS A 2 1.86 12.81 6.83
N THR A 3 0.62 13.27 6.98
CA THR A 3 -0.56 12.49 6.61
C THR A 3 -1.35 13.25 5.55
N GLN A 4 -1.98 12.51 4.66
CA GLN A 4 -2.73 13.09 3.54
C GLN A 4 -3.93 12.22 3.19
N PRO A 5 -5.11 12.80 3.01
CA PRO A 5 -6.23 12.04 2.47
C PRO A 5 -5.97 11.72 1.00
N ILE A 6 -6.30 10.48 0.61
CA ILE A 6 -6.14 10.00 -0.75
C ILE A 6 -7.53 9.66 -1.27
N SER A 7 -8.03 10.46 -2.21
CA SER A 7 -9.34 10.22 -2.81
C SER A 7 -9.25 9.12 -3.86
N LEU A 8 -10.13 8.13 -3.74
CA LEU A 8 -10.24 7.00 -4.64
C LEU A 8 -11.68 6.87 -5.12
N GLU A 9 -11.90 6.05 -6.12
CA GLU A 9 -13.22 5.89 -6.73
C GLU A 9 -14.28 5.46 -5.72
N LYS A 10 -13.93 4.52 -4.82
CA LYS A 10 -14.89 3.94 -3.86
C LYS A 10 -14.83 4.57 -2.47
N GLY A 11 -14.00 5.57 -2.27
CA GLY A 11 -13.90 6.22 -0.97
C GLY A 11 -12.56 6.89 -0.77
N GLU A 12 -12.13 7.02 0.48
CA GLU A 12 -10.92 7.73 0.84
C GLU A 12 -9.99 6.83 1.66
N ALA A 13 -8.71 6.84 1.30
CA ALA A 13 -7.64 6.21 2.06
C ALA A 13 -6.78 7.29 2.71
N THR A 14 -5.86 6.90 3.56
CA THR A 14 -4.93 7.82 4.22
C THR A 14 -3.50 7.50 3.85
N GLY A 15 -2.78 8.49 3.35
CA GLY A 15 -1.35 8.39 3.08
C GLY A 15 -0.53 8.83 4.27
N TYR A 16 0.53 8.08 4.57
CA TYR A 16 1.50 8.40 5.62
C TYR A 16 2.89 8.49 4.99
N CYS A 17 3.62 9.57 5.30
CA CYS A 17 4.96 9.78 4.77
C CYS A 17 5.92 10.15 5.89
N ILE A 18 7.02 9.42 6.00
CA ILE A 18 8.11 9.73 6.91
C ILE A 18 9.38 9.92 6.08
N ASP A 19 9.97 11.11 6.13
CA ASP A 19 11.20 11.40 5.41
C ASP A 19 12.38 10.81 6.18
N LEU A 20 13.06 9.83 5.57
CA LEU A 20 14.21 9.15 6.16
C LEU A 20 15.54 9.65 5.59
N GLY A 21 15.51 10.67 4.76
CA GLY A 21 16.71 11.28 4.17
C GLY A 21 16.89 10.91 2.70
N ASN A 22 17.31 9.69 2.39
CA ASN A 22 17.57 9.29 1.00
C ASN A 22 16.29 8.96 0.24
N ALA A 23 15.27 8.47 0.95
CA ALA A 23 13.96 8.21 0.38
C ALA A 23 12.91 8.25 1.48
N PRO A 24 11.64 8.55 1.17
CA PRO A 24 10.59 8.54 2.17
C PRO A 24 10.07 7.13 2.43
N LEU A 25 9.65 6.87 3.67
CA LEU A 25 8.83 5.73 4.01
C LEU A 25 7.38 6.11 3.73
N LEU A 26 6.71 5.34 2.86
CA LEU A 26 5.35 5.64 2.41
C LEU A 26 4.41 4.48 2.69
N ILE A 27 3.22 4.79 3.19
CA ILE A 27 2.12 3.84 3.35
C ILE A 27 0.84 4.53 2.89
N ILE A 28 -0.02 3.80 2.18
CA ILE A 28 -1.40 4.24 1.95
C ILE A 28 -2.30 3.19 2.58
N GLN A 29 -3.06 3.60 3.58
CA GLN A 29 -3.93 2.72 4.34
C GLN A 29 -5.38 2.89 3.92
N ALA A 30 -6.01 1.79 3.52
CA ALA A 30 -7.44 1.69 3.29
C ALA A 30 -8.12 1.10 4.54
N LYS A 31 -9.42 0.88 4.49
CA LYS A 31 -10.17 0.38 5.64
C LYS A 31 -9.76 -1.03 6.04
N LYS A 32 -9.53 -1.91 5.08
CA LYS A 32 -9.28 -3.34 5.33
C LYS A 32 -7.84 -3.78 5.16
N GLY A 33 -6.98 -2.88 4.67
CA GLY A 33 -5.59 -3.21 4.43
C GLY A 33 -4.81 -2.00 3.93
N TYR A 34 -3.59 -2.23 3.46
CA TYR A 34 -2.72 -1.13 3.08
C TYR A 34 -1.70 -1.53 2.01
N ILE A 35 -1.11 -0.50 1.37
CA ILE A 35 0.04 -0.62 0.49
C ILE A 35 1.26 -0.07 1.23
N MET A 36 2.36 -0.82 1.17
CA MET A 36 3.65 -0.43 1.76
C MET A 36 4.70 -0.19 0.68
N CYS A 37 5.69 0.65 0.99
CA CYS A 37 6.88 0.82 0.16
C CYS A 37 7.95 -0.22 0.49
N GLY A 38 9.10 -0.15 -0.20
CA GLY A 38 10.20 -1.10 -0.04
C GLY A 38 10.89 -1.08 1.32
N TYR A 39 10.65 -0.08 2.16
CA TYR A 39 11.19 -0.04 3.51
C TYR A 39 10.56 -1.06 4.46
N LEU A 40 9.37 -1.56 4.16
CA LEU A 40 8.62 -2.40 5.08
C LEU A 40 8.69 -3.88 4.70
N ASN A 41 8.46 -4.74 5.70
CA ASN A 41 8.69 -6.17 5.58
C ASN A 41 7.36 -6.93 5.46
N MET A 42 7.19 -7.64 4.34
CA MET A 42 5.99 -8.45 4.10
C MET A 42 5.87 -9.62 5.06
N ASN A 43 6.99 -10.17 5.56
CA ASN A 43 6.93 -11.25 6.55
C ASN A 43 6.26 -10.81 7.84
N ALA A 44 6.48 -9.56 8.27
CA ALA A 44 5.79 -9.01 9.44
C ALA A 44 4.29 -8.89 9.19
N ALA A 45 3.88 -8.43 8.02
CA ALA A 45 2.46 -8.36 7.65
C ALA A 45 1.82 -9.74 7.68
N ASN A 46 2.50 -10.77 7.17
CA ASN A 46 2.00 -12.15 7.19
C ASN A 46 1.84 -12.67 8.62
N LYS A 47 2.80 -12.39 9.50
CA LYS A 47 2.72 -12.82 10.90
C LYS A 47 1.56 -12.17 11.64
N LEU A 48 1.25 -10.92 11.31
CA LEU A 48 0.16 -10.17 11.93
C LEU A 48 -1.20 -10.46 11.30
N GLY A 49 -1.22 -11.16 10.18
CA GLY A 49 -2.45 -11.45 9.47
C GLY A 49 -3.02 -10.28 8.67
N ASP A 50 -2.17 -9.32 8.30
CA ASP A 50 -2.61 -8.13 7.57
C ASP A 50 -2.92 -8.44 6.11
N ILE A 51 -3.84 -7.67 5.53
CA ILE A 51 -4.05 -7.61 4.09
C ILE A 51 -3.18 -6.47 3.57
N ALA A 52 -2.07 -6.81 2.94
CA ALA A 52 -1.09 -5.83 2.52
C ALA A 52 -0.53 -6.14 1.13
N GLY A 53 -0.20 -5.08 0.40
CA GLY A 53 0.54 -5.15 -0.84
C GLY A 53 1.79 -4.30 -0.74
N LYS A 54 2.76 -4.55 -1.61
CA LYS A 54 4.03 -3.84 -1.61
C LYS A 54 4.35 -3.32 -3.00
N VAL A 55 4.88 -2.11 -3.04
CA VAL A 55 5.44 -1.48 -4.24
C VAL A 55 6.87 -1.03 -3.94
N THR A 56 7.68 -0.86 -4.97
CA THR A 56 9.07 -0.44 -4.84
C THR A 56 9.39 0.71 -5.78
N GLY A 57 10.48 1.44 -5.50
CA GLY A 57 10.94 2.51 -6.36
C GLY A 57 10.06 3.76 -6.34
N VAL A 58 9.25 3.94 -5.29
CA VAL A 58 8.31 5.05 -5.17
C VAL A 58 8.84 6.11 -4.23
N LYS A 59 8.59 7.39 -4.54
CA LYS A 59 9.02 8.53 -3.72
C LYS A 59 7.87 9.44 -3.30
N THR A 60 6.70 9.28 -3.91
CA THR A 60 5.50 10.09 -3.63
C THR A 60 4.28 9.20 -3.58
N PHE A 61 3.17 9.74 -3.05
CA PHE A 61 1.89 9.02 -3.10
C PHE A 61 1.42 8.81 -4.53
N ASP A 62 1.65 9.79 -5.42
CA ASP A 62 1.31 9.64 -6.84
C ASP A 62 2.09 8.49 -7.47
N ASP A 63 3.37 8.35 -7.15
CA ASP A 63 4.17 7.21 -7.62
C ASP A 63 3.56 5.89 -7.17
N MET A 64 3.13 5.81 -5.90
CA MET A 64 2.48 4.61 -5.38
C MET A 64 1.17 4.31 -6.11
N LEU A 65 0.34 5.32 -6.31
CA LEU A 65 -0.96 5.17 -6.95
C LEU A 65 -0.86 4.73 -8.41
N ASN A 66 0.23 5.08 -9.07
CA ASN A 66 0.48 4.71 -10.46
C ASN A 66 1.32 3.43 -10.61
N ALA A 67 1.72 2.82 -9.50
CA ALA A 67 2.53 1.60 -9.51
C ALA A 67 1.65 0.35 -9.56
N ASP A 68 2.30 -0.77 -9.88
CA ASP A 68 1.69 -2.08 -9.80
C ASP A 68 2.22 -2.81 -8.57
N VAL A 69 1.38 -3.62 -7.95
CA VAL A 69 1.72 -4.37 -6.74
C VAL A 69 2.74 -5.46 -7.10
N VAL A 70 3.90 -5.46 -6.44
CA VAL A 70 4.96 -6.44 -6.72
C VAL A 70 4.95 -7.62 -5.76
N ASP A 71 4.33 -7.46 -4.58
CA ASP A 71 4.22 -8.54 -3.60
C ASP A 71 2.93 -8.38 -2.80
N LEU A 72 2.41 -9.51 -2.29
CA LEU A 72 1.16 -9.56 -1.54
C LEU A 72 1.34 -10.40 -0.28
N SER A 73 0.67 -9.99 0.81
CA SER A 73 0.54 -10.85 1.98
C SER A 73 -0.35 -12.06 1.64
N GLU A 74 -0.23 -13.12 2.45
CA GLU A 74 -1.07 -14.31 2.28
C GLU A 74 -2.56 -13.98 2.36
N ASN A 75 -2.95 -13.11 3.31
CA ASN A 75 -4.35 -12.71 3.46
C ASN A 75 -4.83 -11.84 2.30
N ALA A 76 -3.94 -11.07 1.66
CA ALA A 76 -4.29 -10.35 0.44
C ALA A 76 -4.62 -11.32 -0.69
N LYS A 77 -3.84 -12.37 -0.86
CA LYS A 77 -4.11 -13.41 -1.85
C LYS A 77 -5.43 -14.11 -1.58
N LEU A 78 -5.71 -14.44 -0.31
CA LEU A 78 -6.97 -15.07 0.09
C LEU A 78 -8.18 -14.15 -0.13
N ALA A 79 -7.98 -12.84 -0.09
CA ALA A 79 -9.03 -11.86 -0.36
C ALA A 79 -9.29 -11.67 -1.87
N GLY A 80 -8.56 -12.38 -2.73
CA GLY A 80 -8.74 -12.31 -4.18
C GLY A 80 -7.91 -11.25 -4.88
N LEU A 81 -6.97 -10.62 -4.17
CA LEU A 81 -6.07 -9.64 -4.78
C LEU A 81 -4.94 -10.35 -5.51
N THR A 82 -4.45 -9.73 -6.59
CA THR A 82 -3.47 -10.37 -7.47
C THR A 82 -2.19 -9.55 -7.61
N GLN A 83 -1.07 -10.25 -7.72
CA GLN A 83 0.21 -9.62 -8.00
C GLN A 83 0.19 -8.99 -9.40
N GLY A 84 0.73 -7.79 -9.51
CA GLY A 84 0.73 -7.05 -10.76
C GLY A 84 -0.48 -6.13 -10.95
N MET A 85 -1.49 -6.21 -10.07
CA MET A 85 -2.62 -5.29 -10.16
C MET A 85 -2.21 -3.88 -9.80
N ASN A 86 -2.92 -2.90 -10.33
CA ASN A 86 -2.66 -1.50 -10.03
C ASN A 86 -3.02 -1.16 -8.57
N VAL A 87 -2.24 -0.29 -7.95
CA VAL A 87 -2.45 0.12 -6.55
C VAL A 87 -3.82 0.73 -6.32
N LYS A 88 -4.34 1.53 -7.26
CA LYS A 88 -5.68 2.11 -7.11
C LYS A 88 -6.76 1.03 -7.02
N ASP A 89 -6.66 0.02 -7.85
CA ASP A 89 -7.60 -1.12 -7.83
C ASP A 89 -7.47 -1.91 -6.54
N PHE A 90 -6.25 -2.12 -6.08
CA PHE A 90 -5.97 -2.78 -4.80
C PHE A 90 -6.63 -2.03 -3.64
N LEU A 91 -6.43 -0.72 -3.55
CA LEU A 91 -6.98 0.09 -2.47
C LEU A 91 -8.50 0.19 -2.56
N ASN A 92 -9.07 0.35 -3.75
CA ASN A 92 -10.52 0.39 -3.93
C ASN A 92 -11.19 -0.89 -3.45
N ALA A 93 -10.55 -2.03 -3.64
CA ALA A 93 -11.06 -3.32 -3.15
C ALA A 93 -11.07 -3.42 -1.62
N LEU A 94 -10.29 -2.59 -0.94
CA LEU A 94 -10.14 -2.62 0.52
C LEU A 94 -10.85 -1.49 1.26
N LEU A 95 -11.56 -0.65 0.55
CA LEU A 95 -12.31 0.47 1.15
C LEU A 95 -13.69 0.09 1.71
#